data_9b0125048e06dbe0be091e46bfe37732
#
_entry.id   9b0125048e06dbe0be091e46bfe37732
#
_cell.length_a   1.000
_cell.length_b   1.000
_cell.length_c   1.000
_cell.angle_alpha   90.00
_cell.angle_beta   90.00
_cell.angle_gamma   90.00
#
_symmetry.space_group_name_H-M   'P 1'
#
loop_
_entity.id
_entity.type
_entity.pdbx_description
1 polymer ?
#
loop_
_entity_poly.entity_id
_entity_poly.type
_entity_poly.pdbx_seq_one_letter_code
_entity_poly.pdbx_strand_id
1 'polypeptide(L)'
;MTDPFVVVGGDAAGLSAASKLKREAPSRDVVVFEKGRWVSYAHCGTPYFVKGSVETLTDLLSLSPEEIDERGIDLRREAEVTAIQAEERLVTVADADGSTYEQPYQELLVATGGRASTAPIPGTDADGVFTMHGLDSAAAVRAFLSDPETFTVESLGGEGFVDEATVSRYGSMEPPERVAVVGGGYVGVEMAEAFSAWDLDVHLFQRGDRLLSPFGEAVSERVAPHLEENGVTLHLGAAVERLRESDGRVASVVCADGTELDTDAALVGIGIRPNVELVEGTGVELGASGAIAVDEYGRTSVDGVYAAGDCAEMPHTVTGESVWVPLGLTANRAGRAIGQTVAGDPTPVGSVAGTAVVKAFDLECGRTGFVDPEAARDAGFDPVSETITAGSRSGYYPGNAETTVTLVADRDSGRLLGGSIVGADRAAIRIDTVATALEGGLTVEAVERLDLGYAPPFSPVWDPVLVAAKVLDGSLSE
;
A
#
# COMPACT_ATOMS: atom_id res chain seq x y z
N MET A 1 -3.19 -15.29 -36.83
CA MET A 1 -3.27 -15.21 -35.37
C MET A 1 -3.15 -13.74 -35.07
N THR A 2 -3.98 -13.21 -34.20
CA THR A 2 -3.83 -11.84 -33.69
C THR A 2 -2.72 -11.85 -32.66
N ASP A 3 -1.96 -10.74 -32.54
CA ASP A 3 -0.93 -10.62 -31.51
C ASP A 3 -1.55 -10.70 -30.09
N PRO A 4 -0.79 -11.13 -29.07
CA PRO A 4 -1.29 -11.32 -27.73
C PRO A 4 -1.64 -9.99 -27.02
N PHE A 5 -2.41 -10.07 -25.94
CA PHE A 5 -2.42 -9.06 -24.89
C PHE A 5 -1.16 -9.22 -24.06
N VAL A 6 -0.30 -8.20 -24.08
CA VAL A 6 0.94 -8.18 -23.31
C VAL A 6 0.75 -7.39 -22.03
N VAL A 7 1.20 -7.95 -20.91
CA VAL A 7 1.15 -7.34 -19.58
C VAL A 7 2.56 -7.23 -19.04
N VAL A 8 2.94 -6.04 -18.60
CA VAL A 8 4.23 -5.76 -17.98
C VAL A 8 4.05 -5.57 -16.47
N GLY A 9 4.42 -6.57 -15.71
CA GLY A 9 4.25 -6.69 -14.26
C GLY A 9 3.29 -7.81 -13.87
N GLY A 10 3.80 -8.80 -13.15
CA GLY A 10 3.14 -10.05 -12.78
C GLY A 10 2.48 -10.04 -11.40
N ASP A 11 1.98 -8.89 -10.93
CA ASP A 11 1.35 -8.79 -9.63
C ASP A 11 -0.10 -8.26 -9.73
N ALA A 12 -0.61 -7.57 -8.71
CA ALA A 12 -2.00 -7.24 -8.45
C ALA A 12 -2.77 -6.78 -9.71
N ALA A 13 -2.34 -5.71 -10.38
CA ALA A 13 -3.02 -5.17 -11.55
C ALA A 13 -2.86 -6.08 -12.78
N GLY A 14 -1.63 -6.52 -13.06
CA GLY A 14 -1.32 -7.30 -14.25
C GLY A 14 -2.03 -8.65 -14.27
N LEU A 15 -1.91 -9.45 -13.21
CA LEU A 15 -2.55 -10.76 -13.14
C LEU A 15 -4.07 -10.68 -12.98
N SER A 16 -4.59 -9.60 -12.37
CA SER A 16 -6.04 -9.36 -12.36
C SER A 16 -6.58 -9.12 -13.77
N ALA A 17 -5.86 -8.36 -14.60
CA ALA A 17 -6.22 -8.11 -16.00
C ALA A 17 -6.11 -9.40 -16.85
N ALA A 18 -4.98 -10.08 -16.77
CA ALA A 18 -4.72 -11.33 -17.47
C ALA A 18 -5.77 -12.41 -17.15
N SER A 19 -6.02 -12.64 -15.84
CA SER A 19 -7.01 -13.61 -15.37
C SER A 19 -8.44 -13.24 -15.78
N LYS A 20 -8.76 -11.93 -15.81
CA LYS A 20 -10.09 -11.48 -16.24
C LYS A 20 -10.26 -11.67 -17.73
N LEU A 21 -9.29 -11.29 -18.55
CA LEU A 21 -9.34 -11.50 -20.00
C LEU A 21 -9.49 -12.99 -20.34
N LYS A 22 -8.72 -13.87 -19.73
CA LYS A 22 -8.81 -15.33 -19.97
C LYS A 22 -10.18 -15.89 -19.60
N ARG A 23 -10.87 -15.34 -18.60
CA ARG A 23 -12.25 -15.76 -18.28
C ARG A 23 -13.28 -15.33 -19.31
N GLU A 24 -13.17 -14.10 -19.82
CA GLU A 24 -14.14 -13.53 -20.76
C GLU A 24 -13.86 -13.95 -22.21
N ALA A 25 -12.59 -14.08 -22.58
CA ALA A 25 -12.14 -14.45 -23.91
C ALA A 25 -11.05 -15.55 -23.85
N PRO A 26 -11.39 -16.82 -23.56
CA PRO A 26 -10.41 -17.90 -23.34
C PRO A 26 -9.47 -18.17 -24.52
N SER A 27 -9.88 -17.80 -25.72
CA SER A 27 -9.09 -17.99 -26.96
C SER A 27 -8.05 -16.90 -27.20
N ARG A 28 -8.09 -15.79 -26.43
CA ARG A 28 -7.08 -14.72 -26.54
C ARG A 28 -5.78 -15.17 -25.92
N ASP A 29 -4.68 -14.95 -26.64
CA ASP A 29 -3.34 -15.15 -26.08
C ASP A 29 -2.99 -14.01 -25.14
N VAL A 30 -2.41 -14.37 -23.99
CA VAL A 30 -1.97 -13.45 -22.94
C VAL A 30 -0.56 -13.81 -22.52
N VAL A 31 0.33 -12.83 -22.57
CA VAL A 31 1.72 -12.96 -22.10
C VAL A 31 1.95 -11.96 -20.97
N VAL A 32 2.44 -12.44 -19.84
CA VAL A 32 2.78 -11.62 -18.69
C VAL A 32 4.29 -11.67 -18.47
N PHE A 33 4.94 -10.52 -18.49
CA PHE A 33 6.35 -10.37 -18.19
C PHE A 33 6.52 -9.84 -16.75
N GLU A 34 7.32 -10.55 -15.97
CA GLU A 34 7.72 -10.13 -14.62
C GLU A 34 9.25 -10.15 -14.53
N LYS A 35 9.85 -9.02 -14.17
CA LYS A 35 11.30 -8.91 -14.04
C LYS A 35 11.87 -9.67 -12.83
N GLY A 36 11.05 -9.85 -11.79
CA GLY A 36 11.40 -10.57 -10.57
C GLY A 36 11.04 -12.05 -10.64
N ARG A 37 11.30 -12.73 -9.54
CA ARG A 37 10.95 -14.15 -9.35
C ARG A 37 9.56 -14.31 -8.76
N TRP A 38 9.12 -13.35 -7.95
CA TRP A 38 7.84 -13.35 -7.24
C TRP A 38 6.72 -12.80 -8.09
N VAL A 39 5.57 -13.44 -8.00
CA VAL A 39 4.34 -13.05 -8.71
C VAL A 39 3.14 -13.21 -7.79
N SER A 40 2.11 -12.43 -8.01
CA SER A 40 0.81 -12.62 -7.35
C SER A 40 0.87 -12.73 -5.82
N TYR A 41 1.63 -11.89 -5.18
CA TYR A 41 1.77 -11.95 -3.72
C TYR A 41 1.15 -10.76 -2.99
N ALA A 42 0.84 -10.98 -1.72
CA ALA A 42 0.26 -9.98 -0.83
C ALA A 42 1.34 -9.09 -0.21
N HIS A 43 1.66 -7.96 -0.84
CA HIS A 43 2.62 -6.97 -0.31
C HIS A 43 2.31 -6.56 1.14
N CYS A 44 1.03 -6.35 1.46
CA CYS A 44 0.59 -5.98 2.80
C CYS A 44 0.83 -7.07 3.86
N GLY A 45 1.16 -8.29 3.44
CA GLY A 45 1.50 -9.42 4.32
C GLY A 45 2.94 -9.42 4.81
N THR A 46 3.84 -8.65 4.16
CA THR A 46 5.28 -8.67 4.45
C THR A 46 5.65 -8.28 5.89
N PRO A 47 5.06 -7.25 6.54
CA PRO A 47 5.31 -6.97 7.95
C PRO A 47 4.88 -8.12 8.87
N TYR A 48 3.77 -8.79 8.56
CA TYR A 48 3.25 -9.92 9.34
C TYR A 48 4.09 -11.19 9.16
N PHE A 49 4.71 -11.38 8.00
CA PHE A 49 5.72 -12.41 7.80
C PHE A 49 6.98 -12.11 8.61
N VAL A 50 7.51 -10.88 8.59
CA VAL A 50 8.64 -10.48 9.42
C VAL A 50 8.33 -10.68 10.90
N LYS A 51 7.14 -10.29 11.35
CA LYS A 51 6.66 -10.50 12.72
C LYS A 51 6.58 -11.98 13.13
N GLY A 52 6.38 -12.89 12.18
CA GLY A 52 6.13 -14.32 12.43
C GLY A 52 4.66 -14.71 12.57
N SER A 53 3.73 -13.81 12.26
CA SER A 53 2.28 -14.11 12.22
C SER A 53 1.88 -14.85 10.94
N VAL A 54 2.63 -14.68 9.86
CA VAL A 54 2.62 -15.49 8.64
C VAL A 54 3.87 -16.34 8.67
N GLU A 55 3.74 -17.65 8.47
CA GLU A 55 4.84 -18.60 8.69
C GLU A 55 5.83 -18.59 7.54
N THR A 56 5.34 -18.68 6.30
CA THR A 56 6.18 -18.85 5.10
C THR A 56 5.90 -17.77 4.05
N LEU A 57 6.88 -17.54 3.18
CA LEU A 57 6.73 -16.61 2.04
C LEU A 57 5.65 -17.09 1.05
N THR A 58 5.51 -18.41 0.88
CA THR A 58 4.50 -18.99 0.01
C THR A 58 3.07 -18.79 0.51
N ASP A 59 2.88 -18.59 1.83
CA ASP A 59 1.56 -18.24 2.39
C ASP A 59 1.09 -16.85 1.92
N LEU A 60 2.01 -16.03 1.41
CA LEU A 60 1.68 -14.72 0.84
C LEU A 60 1.32 -14.77 -0.64
N LEU A 61 1.48 -15.91 -1.33
CA LEU A 61 1.09 -16.03 -2.72
C LEU A 61 -0.44 -16.15 -2.86
N SER A 62 -1.02 -15.31 -3.71
CA SER A 62 -2.45 -15.40 -4.05
C SER A 62 -2.71 -16.41 -5.16
N LEU A 63 -1.74 -16.59 -6.07
CA LEU A 63 -1.72 -17.59 -7.13
C LEU A 63 -0.31 -18.12 -7.28
N SER A 64 -0.17 -19.44 -7.39
CA SER A 64 1.09 -20.05 -7.78
C SER A 64 1.34 -19.92 -9.29
N PRO A 65 2.60 -20.04 -9.77
CA PRO A 65 2.88 -20.08 -11.22
C PRO A 65 2.13 -21.20 -11.95
N GLU A 66 1.94 -22.33 -11.32
CA GLU A 66 1.18 -23.47 -11.86
C GLU A 66 -0.31 -23.11 -12.05
N GLU A 67 -0.93 -22.44 -11.08
CA GLU A 67 -2.30 -21.96 -11.17
C GLU A 67 -2.47 -20.88 -12.24
N ILE A 68 -1.43 -20.08 -12.51
CA ILE A 68 -1.40 -19.08 -13.57
C ILE A 68 -1.34 -19.77 -14.93
N ASP A 69 -0.49 -20.80 -15.09
CA ASP A 69 -0.39 -21.61 -16.30
C ASP A 69 -1.70 -22.36 -16.60
N GLU A 70 -2.32 -22.98 -15.59
CA GLU A 70 -3.64 -23.63 -15.69
C GLU A 70 -4.74 -22.69 -16.20
N ARG A 71 -4.61 -21.38 -15.97
CA ARG A 71 -5.51 -20.37 -16.55
C ARG A 71 -5.22 -20.05 -18.01
N GLY A 72 -4.16 -20.62 -18.58
CA GLY A 72 -3.72 -20.38 -19.94
C GLY A 72 -3.04 -19.03 -20.14
N ILE A 73 -2.36 -18.54 -19.13
CA ILE A 73 -1.55 -17.30 -19.14
C ILE A 73 -0.09 -17.69 -19.33
N ASP A 74 0.57 -17.20 -20.39
CA ASP A 74 2.02 -17.37 -20.59
C ASP A 74 2.76 -16.40 -19.66
N LEU A 75 3.14 -16.90 -18.48
CA LEU A 75 3.90 -16.12 -17.48
C LEU A 75 5.40 -16.32 -17.68
N ARG A 76 6.11 -15.22 -17.91
CA ARG A 76 7.57 -15.18 -18.06
C ARG A 76 8.17 -14.37 -16.93
N ARG A 77 8.77 -15.07 -15.97
CA ARG A 77 9.49 -14.49 -14.82
C ARG A 77 10.95 -14.27 -15.17
N GLU A 78 11.63 -13.39 -14.44
CA GLU A 78 13.01 -12.98 -14.69
C GLU A 78 13.21 -12.48 -16.14
N ALA A 79 12.12 -11.90 -16.70
CA ALA A 79 12.05 -11.38 -18.06
C ALA A 79 11.63 -9.89 -18.00
N GLU A 80 12.59 -8.99 -18.16
CA GLU A 80 12.37 -7.56 -18.02
C GLU A 80 12.00 -6.93 -19.36
N VAL A 81 10.87 -6.25 -19.43
CA VAL A 81 10.56 -5.35 -20.54
C VAL A 81 11.36 -4.07 -20.38
N THR A 82 12.28 -3.82 -21.29
CA THR A 82 13.23 -2.71 -21.22
C THR A 82 12.88 -1.54 -22.12
N ALA A 83 12.01 -1.72 -23.12
CA ALA A 83 11.55 -0.66 -24.00
C ALA A 83 10.16 -0.97 -24.60
N ILE A 84 9.43 0.08 -24.93
CA ILE A 84 8.15 0.02 -25.66
C ILE A 84 8.30 0.81 -26.97
N GLN A 85 8.10 0.16 -28.11
CA GLN A 85 8.00 0.76 -29.43
C GLN A 85 6.50 0.84 -29.78
N ALA A 86 5.87 1.94 -29.34
CA ALA A 86 4.41 2.06 -29.38
C ALA A 86 3.85 2.12 -30.83
N GLU A 87 4.55 2.76 -31.77
CA GLU A 87 4.15 2.86 -33.17
C GLU A 87 4.18 1.51 -33.89
N GLU A 88 5.20 0.68 -33.58
CA GLU A 88 5.38 -0.66 -34.13
C GLU A 88 4.56 -1.75 -33.36
N ARG A 89 4.03 -1.40 -32.20
CA ARG A 89 3.37 -2.33 -31.26
C ARG A 89 4.27 -3.49 -30.83
N LEU A 90 5.49 -3.15 -30.42
CA LEU A 90 6.49 -4.10 -29.95
C LEU A 90 6.97 -3.71 -28.55
N VAL A 91 7.33 -4.70 -27.74
CA VAL A 91 8.14 -4.49 -26.54
C VAL A 91 9.47 -5.23 -26.68
N THR A 92 10.56 -4.62 -26.20
CA THR A 92 11.84 -5.30 -26.08
C THR A 92 11.93 -5.96 -24.72
N VAL A 93 12.25 -7.26 -24.70
CA VAL A 93 12.38 -8.07 -23.49
C VAL A 93 13.83 -8.50 -23.32
N ALA A 94 14.36 -8.39 -22.11
CA ALA A 94 15.64 -8.96 -21.70
C ALA A 94 15.38 -10.15 -20.77
N ASP A 95 15.86 -11.35 -21.14
CA ASP A 95 15.77 -12.54 -20.32
C ASP A 95 16.90 -12.62 -19.30
N ALA A 96 16.77 -13.53 -18.33
CA ALA A 96 17.75 -13.77 -17.26
C ALA A 96 19.17 -14.11 -17.77
N ASP A 97 19.32 -14.69 -18.97
CA ASP A 97 20.60 -14.98 -19.60
C ASP A 97 21.25 -13.78 -20.30
N GLY A 98 20.57 -12.62 -20.28
CA GLY A 98 21.00 -11.38 -20.93
C GLY A 98 20.67 -11.31 -22.44
N SER A 99 20.01 -12.32 -23.01
CA SER A 99 19.51 -12.25 -24.38
C SER A 99 18.32 -11.29 -24.46
N THR A 100 18.16 -10.65 -25.62
CA THR A 100 17.05 -9.73 -25.88
C THR A 100 16.27 -10.15 -27.11
N TYR A 101 14.94 -9.95 -27.06
CA TYR A 101 14.06 -10.19 -28.19
C TYR A 101 12.90 -9.20 -28.22
N GLU A 102 12.19 -9.16 -29.33
CA GLU A 102 11.00 -8.34 -29.50
C GLU A 102 9.75 -9.21 -29.38
N GLN A 103 8.76 -8.72 -28.59
CA GLN A 103 7.44 -9.32 -28.45
C GLN A 103 6.38 -8.38 -29.04
N PRO A 104 5.66 -8.78 -30.09
CA PRO A 104 4.54 -7.99 -30.59
C PRO A 104 3.32 -8.08 -29.66
N TYR A 105 2.50 -7.03 -29.68
CA TYR A 105 1.26 -6.98 -28.92
C TYR A 105 0.10 -6.37 -29.73
N GLN A 106 -1.10 -6.80 -29.44
CA GLN A 106 -2.31 -6.14 -29.93
C GLN A 106 -2.73 -5.02 -28.97
N GLU A 107 -2.77 -5.32 -27.68
CA GLU A 107 -2.90 -4.34 -26.59
C GLU A 107 -1.80 -4.60 -25.55
N LEU A 108 -1.39 -3.52 -24.88
CA LEU A 108 -0.36 -3.53 -23.86
C LEU A 108 -0.91 -2.96 -22.53
N LEU A 109 -0.68 -3.67 -21.43
CA LEU A 109 -0.90 -3.13 -20.08
C LEU A 109 0.44 -2.87 -19.40
N VAL A 110 0.70 -1.63 -19.04
CA VAL A 110 1.79 -1.22 -18.15
C VAL A 110 1.30 -1.34 -16.71
N ALA A 111 1.81 -2.32 -15.98
CA ALA A 111 1.49 -2.61 -14.58
C ALA A 111 2.77 -2.73 -13.74
N THR A 112 3.72 -1.84 -14.01
CA THR A 112 5.08 -1.82 -13.44
C THR A 112 5.13 -1.48 -11.95
N GLY A 113 4.00 -1.11 -11.36
CA GLY A 113 3.86 -0.86 -9.92
C GLY A 113 4.64 0.36 -9.43
N GLY A 114 5.10 0.29 -8.19
CA GLY A 114 5.92 1.31 -7.55
C GLY A 114 7.23 0.74 -7.00
N ARG A 115 8.02 1.60 -6.38
CA ARG A 115 9.23 1.22 -5.63
C ARG A 115 9.38 2.05 -4.37
N ALA A 116 10.02 1.48 -3.36
CA ALA A 116 10.34 2.22 -2.14
C ALA A 116 11.22 3.45 -2.47
N SER A 117 10.91 4.56 -1.81
CA SER A 117 11.73 5.76 -1.87
C SER A 117 12.83 5.70 -0.82
N THR A 118 14.08 5.82 -1.24
CA THR A 118 15.24 5.92 -0.36
C THR A 118 15.92 7.30 -0.43
N ALA A 119 15.71 8.02 -1.51
CA ALA A 119 16.18 9.40 -1.65
C ALA A 119 15.33 10.36 -0.79
N PRO A 120 15.93 11.33 -0.10
CA PRO A 120 17.32 11.79 -0.26
C PRO A 120 18.30 11.29 0.83
N ILE A 121 18.10 10.09 1.39
CA ILE A 121 18.90 9.59 2.53
C ILE A 121 20.11 8.80 2.01
N PRO A 122 21.34 9.33 2.10
CA PRO A 122 22.57 8.59 1.81
C PRO A 122 22.81 7.44 2.82
N GLY A 123 23.51 6.39 2.36
CA GLY A 123 23.87 5.23 3.18
C GLY A 123 22.82 4.12 3.16
N THR A 124 21.81 4.21 2.29
CA THR A 124 20.76 3.18 2.17
C THR A 124 21.23 1.90 1.47
N ASP A 125 22.43 1.90 0.88
CA ASP A 125 23.02 0.72 0.24
C ASP A 125 23.87 -0.12 1.21
N ALA A 126 24.04 0.29 2.47
CA ALA A 126 24.79 -0.43 3.46
C ALA A 126 24.07 -1.71 3.90
N ASP A 127 24.83 -2.75 4.26
CA ASP A 127 24.28 -3.96 4.85
C ASP A 127 23.54 -3.65 6.16
N GLY A 128 22.39 -4.30 6.38
CA GLY A 128 21.52 -4.04 7.53
C GLY A 128 20.55 -2.87 7.28
N VAL A 129 20.58 -2.23 6.09
CA VAL A 129 19.54 -1.25 5.68
C VAL A 129 18.55 -1.92 4.74
N PHE A 130 17.28 -1.78 5.06
CA PHE A 130 16.19 -2.42 4.34
C PHE A 130 15.12 -1.40 3.92
N THR A 131 14.40 -1.74 2.85
CA THR A 131 13.08 -1.20 2.54
C THR A 131 12.07 -2.34 2.61
N MET A 132 10.80 -2.05 2.87
CA MET A 132 9.74 -3.09 2.88
C MET A 132 8.84 -2.91 1.66
N HIS A 133 9.27 -3.48 0.52
CA HIS A 133 8.51 -3.36 -0.73
C HIS A 133 8.37 -4.67 -1.50
N GLY A 134 9.20 -5.67 -1.23
CA GLY A 134 9.15 -6.97 -1.90
C GLY A 134 9.46 -8.12 -0.96
N LEU A 135 9.15 -9.35 -1.40
CA LEU A 135 9.36 -10.56 -0.60
C LEU A 135 10.85 -10.86 -0.35
N ASP A 136 11.74 -10.52 -1.28
CA ASP A 136 13.18 -10.71 -1.06
C ASP A 136 13.69 -9.85 0.10
N SER A 137 13.19 -8.61 0.23
CA SER A 137 13.52 -7.75 1.36
C SER A 137 12.97 -8.31 2.67
N ALA A 138 11.73 -8.78 2.68
CA ALA A 138 11.11 -9.41 3.84
C ALA A 138 11.87 -10.69 4.25
N ALA A 139 12.30 -11.50 3.29
CA ALA A 139 13.11 -12.70 3.50
C ALA A 139 14.46 -12.36 4.14
N ALA A 140 15.15 -11.34 3.62
CA ALA A 140 16.43 -10.87 4.14
C ALA A 140 16.31 -10.35 5.58
N VAL A 141 15.27 -9.54 5.87
CA VAL A 141 14.98 -9.06 7.23
C VAL A 141 14.71 -10.24 8.17
N ARG A 142 13.84 -11.18 7.78
CA ARG A 142 13.51 -12.35 8.61
C ARG A 142 14.74 -13.21 8.89
N ALA A 143 15.60 -13.42 7.88
CA ALA A 143 16.88 -14.13 8.03
C ALA A 143 17.81 -13.43 9.03
N PHE A 144 17.93 -12.10 8.93
CA PHE A 144 18.78 -11.30 9.80
C PHE A 144 18.31 -11.28 11.27
N LEU A 145 16.99 -11.43 11.49
CA LEU A 145 16.40 -11.52 12.83
C LEU A 145 16.53 -12.93 13.45
N SER A 146 16.82 -13.94 12.65
CA SER A 146 16.84 -15.32 13.09
C SER A 146 18.16 -15.69 13.77
N ASP A 147 18.13 -16.70 14.65
CA ASP A 147 19.32 -17.26 15.26
C ASP A 147 20.19 -17.97 14.20
N PRO A 148 21.42 -17.52 13.95
CA PRO A 148 22.29 -18.07 12.92
C PRO A 148 22.69 -19.53 13.13
N GLU A 149 22.57 -20.06 14.36
CA GLU A 149 22.87 -21.48 14.64
C GLU A 149 21.74 -22.42 14.17
N THR A 150 20.52 -21.90 14.05
CA THR A 150 19.30 -22.69 13.73
C THR A 150 18.65 -22.30 12.42
N PHE A 151 18.97 -21.11 11.88
CA PHE A 151 18.38 -20.61 10.65
C PHE A 151 18.76 -21.47 9.43
N THR A 152 17.77 -21.75 8.58
CA THR A 152 17.96 -22.32 7.24
C THR A 152 17.08 -21.58 6.23
N VAL A 153 17.51 -21.49 4.96
CA VAL A 153 16.74 -20.81 3.91
C VAL A 153 15.37 -21.48 3.72
N GLU A 154 15.32 -22.79 3.83
CA GLU A 154 14.10 -23.58 3.69
C GLU A 154 13.04 -23.22 4.75
N SER A 155 13.47 -22.72 5.92
CA SER A 155 12.56 -22.32 7.00
C SER A 155 11.67 -21.12 6.63
N LEU A 156 12.07 -20.34 5.61
CA LEU A 156 11.26 -19.21 5.12
C LEU A 156 10.13 -19.64 4.18
N GLY A 157 10.20 -20.86 3.61
CA GLY A 157 9.37 -21.27 2.49
C GLY A 157 9.72 -20.49 1.22
N GLY A 158 9.35 -21.00 0.05
CA GLY A 158 9.61 -20.31 -1.22
C GLY A 158 10.88 -20.76 -1.94
N GLU A 159 11.23 -22.05 -1.82
CA GLU A 159 12.30 -22.66 -2.60
C GLU A 159 12.16 -22.33 -4.10
N GLY A 160 13.28 -21.92 -4.70
CA GLY A 160 13.33 -21.51 -6.11
C GLY A 160 12.80 -20.10 -6.42
N PHE A 161 12.35 -19.35 -5.40
CA PHE A 161 11.93 -17.95 -5.55
C PHE A 161 12.83 -16.97 -4.82
N VAL A 162 13.38 -17.33 -3.65
CA VAL A 162 14.22 -16.45 -2.84
C VAL A 162 15.61 -16.26 -3.45
N ASP A 163 16.21 -15.11 -3.22
CA ASP A 163 17.64 -14.90 -3.42
C ASP A 163 18.41 -15.59 -2.28
N GLU A 164 18.73 -16.88 -2.48
CA GLU A 164 19.40 -17.71 -1.49
C GLU A 164 20.73 -17.12 -1.02
N ALA A 165 21.47 -16.45 -1.90
CA ALA A 165 22.76 -15.85 -1.56
C ALA A 165 22.59 -14.71 -0.54
N THR A 166 21.64 -13.80 -0.79
CA THR A 166 21.33 -12.70 0.12
C THR A 166 20.74 -13.21 1.44
N VAL A 167 19.79 -14.14 1.39
CA VAL A 167 19.16 -14.71 2.58
C VAL A 167 20.16 -15.47 3.44
N SER A 168 21.01 -16.32 2.85
CA SER A 168 22.05 -17.05 3.58
C SER A 168 23.08 -16.11 4.22
N ARG A 169 23.44 -15.04 3.51
CA ARG A 169 24.34 -14.01 4.05
C ARG A 169 23.75 -13.38 5.31
N TYR A 170 22.52 -12.89 5.27
CA TYR A 170 21.86 -12.27 6.42
C TYR A 170 21.60 -13.28 7.55
N GLY A 171 21.19 -14.51 7.24
CA GLY A 171 20.97 -15.57 8.23
C GLY A 171 22.24 -16.07 8.93
N SER A 172 23.44 -15.74 8.40
CA SER A 172 24.72 -16.04 9.04
C SER A 172 25.29 -14.88 9.89
N MET A 173 24.63 -13.73 9.87
CA MET A 173 25.04 -12.55 10.64
C MET A 173 24.52 -12.62 12.07
N GLU A 174 25.23 -11.95 13.00
CA GLU A 174 24.73 -11.73 14.35
C GLU A 174 23.42 -10.92 14.26
N PRO A 175 22.34 -11.37 14.89
CA PRO A 175 21.08 -10.64 14.90
C PRO A 175 21.22 -9.22 15.49
N PRO A 176 20.47 -8.23 15.00
CA PRO A 176 20.50 -6.88 15.54
C PRO A 176 19.91 -6.84 16.96
N GLU A 177 20.43 -5.96 17.81
CA GLU A 177 19.84 -5.64 19.10
C GLU A 177 18.96 -4.37 19.01
N ARG A 178 19.38 -3.40 18.18
CA ARG A 178 18.68 -2.15 17.97
C ARG A 178 18.34 -1.92 16.50
N VAL A 179 17.13 -1.46 16.24
CA VAL A 179 16.67 -1.11 14.89
C VAL A 179 16.12 0.31 14.83
N ALA A 180 16.51 1.04 13.79
CA ALA A 180 15.96 2.34 13.45
C ALA A 180 14.92 2.18 12.34
N VAL A 181 13.69 2.61 12.59
CA VAL A 181 12.62 2.71 11.59
C VAL A 181 12.50 4.16 11.15
N VAL A 182 12.79 4.44 9.89
CA VAL A 182 12.74 5.80 9.32
C VAL A 182 11.47 5.98 8.53
N GLY A 183 10.55 6.80 9.05
CA GLY A 183 9.22 7.07 8.50
C GLY A 183 8.09 6.51 9.35
N GLY A 184 7.20 7.40 9.82
CA GLY A 184 6.04 7.07 10.68
C GLY A 184 4.73 6.89 9.90
N GLY A 185 4.80 6.39 8.65
CA GLY A 185 3.65 5.98 7.85
C GLY A 185 3.20 4.54 8.14
N TYR A 186 2.38 3.96 7.26
CA TYR A 186 1.86 2.58 7.39
C TYR A 186 2.97 1.56 7.67
N VAL A 187 3.92 1.48 6.73
CA VAL A 187 5.02 0.50 6.79
C VAL A 187 5.85 0.68 8.05
N GLY A 188 6.15 1.95 8.42
CA GLY A 188 6.96 2.22 9.61
C GLY A 188 6.27 1.78 10.90
N VAL A 189 4.97 2.03 11.03
CA VAL A 189 4.19 1.62 12.21
C VAL A 189 4.06 0.10 12.29
N GLU A 190 3.72 -0.57 11.19
CA GLU A 190 3.61 -2.03 11.15
C GLU A 190 4.96 -2.72 11.37
N MET A 191 6.05 -2.17 10.84
CA MET A 191 7.39 -2.71 11.05
C MET A 191 7.93 -2.44 12.46
N ALA A 192 7.56 -1.32 13.09
CA ALA A 192 7.89 -1.10 14.50
C ALA A 192 7.25 -2.18 15.39
N GLU A 193 5.97 -2.50 15.15
CA GLU A 193 5.30 -3.64 15.81
C GLU A 193 5.99 -4.98 15.49
N ALA A 194 6.36 -5.20 14.23
CA ALA A 194 7.02 -6.43 13.81
C ALA A 194 8.38 -6.64 14.50
N PHE A 195 9.20 -5.60 14.58
CA PHE A 195 10.50 -5.66 15.26
C PHE A 195 10.36 -5.79 16.78
N SER A 196 9.37 -5.14 17.38
CA SER A 196 9.08 -5.30 18.82
C SER A 196 8.72 -6.76 19.18
N ALA A 197 8.17 -7.54 18.26
CA ALA A 197 7.87 -8.96 18.48
C ALA A 197 9.15 -9.85 18.54
N TRP A 198 10.31 -9.29 18.18
CA TRP A 198 11.64 -9.93 18.27
C TRP A 198 12.46 -9.39 19.46
N ASP A 199 11.82 -8.69 20.39
CA ASP A 199 12.45 -8.07 21.57
C ASP A 199 13.59 -7.08 21.25
N LEU A 200 13.52 -6.42 20.08
CA LEU A 200 14.50 -5.41 19.67
C LEU A 200 14.25 -4.07 20.37
N ASP A 201 15.33 -3.30 20.57
CA ASP A 201 15.26 -1.88 20.93
C ASP A 201 14.86 -1.06 19.69
N VAL A 202 13.56 -0.70 19.59
CA VAL A 202 12.97 -0.10 18.38
C VAL A 202 12.90 1.41 18.51
N HIS A 203 13.55 2.13 17.59
CA HIS A 203 13.53 3.58 17.48
C HIS A 203 12.85 4.01 16.18
N LEU A 204 11.71 4.72 16.25
CA LEU A 204 10.98 5.21 15.08
C LEU A 204 11.20 6.71 14.90
N PHE A 205 11.78 7.09 13.76
CA PHE A 205 12.06 8.46 13.36
C PHE A 205 11.01 8.97 12.39
N GLN A 206 10.40 10.09 12.72
CA GLN A 206 9.43 10.76 11.85
C GLN A 206 9.81 12.23 11.67
N ARG A 207 9.95 12.68 10.40
CA ARG A 207 10.30 14.07 10.07
C ARG A 207 9.27 15.08 10.56
N GLY A 208 7.98 14.75 10.46
CA GLY A 208 6.89 15.54 10.98
C GLY A 208 6.67 15.30 12.47
N ASP A 209 5.78 16.06 13.05
CA ASP A 209 5.36 15.97 14.45
C ASP A 209 4.32 14.88 14.73
N ARG A 210 3.83 14.20 13.69
CA ARG A 210 2.73 13.20 13.76
C ARG A 210 3.07 11.93 13.03
N LEU A 211 2.70 10.80 13.64
CA LEU A 211 2.64 9.50 12.96
C LEU A 211 1.35 9.39 12.16
N LEU A 212 1.34 8.56 11.13
CA LEU A 212 0.16 8.30 10.30
C LEU A 212 -0.55 9.60 9.87
N SER A 213 0.20 10.64 9.51
CA SER A 213 -0.34 11.96 9.16
C SER A 213 -1.56 11.92 8.22
N PRO A 214 -1.63 11.02 7.20
CA PRO A 214 -2.81 10.92 6.34
C PRO A 214 -4.09 10.46 7.06
N PHE A 215 -4.00 9.91 8.29
CA PHE A 215 -5.17 9.51 9.08
C PHE A 215 -5.74 10.65 9.96
N GLY A 216 -5.08 11.80 9.99
CA GLY A 216 -5.49 12.95 10.76
C GLY A 216 -4.98 12.96 12.21
N GLU A 217 -5.24 14.09 12.87
CA GLU A 217 -4.70 14.39 14.19
C GLU A 217 -5.19 13.42 15.27
N ALA A 218 -6.49 13.17 15.32
CA ALA A 218 -7.09 12.30 16.35
C ALA A 218 -6.55 10.86 16.33
N VAL A 219 -6.16 10.33 15.15
CA VAL A 219 -5.49 9.03 15.03
C VAL A 219 -4.07 9.12 15.55
N SER A 220 -3.30 10.15 15.14
CA SER A 220 -1.91 10.34 15.55
C SER A 220 -1.78 10.49 17.07
N GLU A 221 -2.68 11.24 17.71
CA GLU A 221 -2.72 11.46 19.15
C GLU A 221 -2.96 10.19 19.97
N ARG A 222 -3.61 9.18 19.36
CA ARG A 222 -3.83 7.89 20.02
C ARG A 222 -2.73 6.88 19.70
N VAL A 223 -2.20 6.90 18.48
CA VAL A 223 -1.19 5.94 18.03
C VAL A 223 0.17 6.22 18.66
N ALA A 224 0.60 7.47 18.77
CA ALA A 224 1.93 7.79 19.28
C ALA A 224 2.15 7.31 20.73
N PRO A 225 1.31 7.69 21.72
CA PRO A 225 1.47 7.17 23.08
C PRO A 225 1.31 5.65 23.17
N HIS A 226 0.46 5.06 22.31
CA HIS A 226 0.27 3.62 22.30
C HIS A 226 1.52 2.86 21.82
N LEU A 227 2.26 3.38 20.84
CA LEU A 227 3.55 2.82 20.45
C LEU A 227 4.57 2.91 21.60
N GLU A 228 4.62 4.05 22.30
CA GLU A 228 5.52 4.23 23.45
C GLU A 228 5.18 3.28 24.61
N GLU A 229 3.89 3.09 24.91
CA GLU A 229 3.42 2.12 25.90
C GLU A 229 3.81 0.66 25.55
N ASN A 230 3.99 0.38 24.27
CA ASN A 230 4.46 -0.92 23.76
C ASN A 230 5.99 -0.97 23.53
N GLY A 231 6.74 -0.01 24.06
CA GLY A 231 8.21 -0.05 24.11
C GLY A 231 8.91 0.54 22.89
N VAL A 232 8.20 1.18 21.95
CA VAL A 232 8.83 1.87 20.82
C VAL A 232 9.27 3.27 21.23
N THR A 233 10.54 3.61 21.00
CA THR A 233 11.04 4.97 21.23
C THR A 233 10.74 5.85 20.02
N LEU A 234 9.97 6.92 20.21
CA LEU A 234 9.58 7.83 19.15
C LEU A 234 10.50 9.05 19.06
N HIS A 235 10.93 9.38 17.85
CA HIS A 235 11.68 10.60 17.51
C HIS A 235 10.84 11.43 16.52
N LEU A 236 9.86 12.17 17.04
CA LEU A 236 8.99 13.05 16.25
C LEU A 236 9.70 14.38 15.98
N GLY A 237 9.44 14.99 14.80
CA GLY A 237 10.14 16.19 14.34
C GLY A 237 11.61 15.92 13.95
N ALA A 238 12.04 14.67 13.92
CA ALA A 238 13.41 14.26 13.67
C ALA A 238 13.60 13.86 12.20
N ALA A 239 14.17 14.75 11.42
CA ALA A 239 14.50 14.47 10.01
C ALA A 239 15.82 13.70 9.93
N VAL A 240 15.77 12.44 9.54
CA VAL A 240 16.97 11.65 9.24
C VAL A 240 17.65 12.21 8.00
N GLU A 241 18.91 12.63 8.14
CA GLU A 241 19.72 13.19 7.04
C GLU A 241 20.51 12.11 6.31
N ARG A 242 21.06 11.13 7.05
CA ARG A 242 21.83 10.02 6.47
C ARG A 242 21.92 8.85 7.43
N LEU A 243 22.27 7.70 6.87
CA LEU A 243 22.74 6.52 7.59
C LEU A 243 24.27 6.46 7.46
N ARG A 244 24.97 6.27 8.58
CA ARG A 244 26.41 6.03 8.56
C ARG A 244 26.69 4.54 8.52
N GLU A 245 27.71 4.21 7.80
CA GLU A 245 28.25 2.84 7.75
C GLU A 245 29.59 2.74 8.46
N SER A 246 29.87 1.55 8.95
CA SER A 246 31.21 1.10 9.37
C SER A 246 31.42 -0.30 8.81
N ASP A 247 32.53 -0.50 8.11
CA ASP A 247 32.90 -1.78 7.46
C ASP A 247 31.79 -2.34 6.54
N GLY A 248 31.07 -1.43 5.82
CA GLY A 248 30.01 -1.78 4.88
C GLY A 248 28.64 -2.08 5.52
N ARG A 249 28.51 -1.98 6.86
CA ARG A 249 27.25 -2.19 7.59
C ARG A 249 26.74 -0.87 8.17
N VAL A 250 25.43 -0.73 8.30
CA VAL A 250 24.85 0.38 9.04
C VAL A 250 25.36 0.39 10.48
N ALA A 251 25.72 1.59 10.96
CA ALA A 251 26.26 1.78 12.32
C ALA A 251 25.51 2.85 13.09
N SER A 252 24.96 3.87 12.43
CA SER A 252 24.17 4.89 13.11
C SER A 252 23.21 5.61 12.17
N VAL A 253 22.14 6.17 12.76
CA VAL A 253 21.23 7.15 12.13
C VAL A 253 21.66 8.54 12.57
N VAL A 254 21.78 9.47 11.61
CA VAL A 254 22.13 10.87 11.86
C VAL A 254 20.98 11.77 11.41
N CYS A 255 20.46 12.57 12.34
CA CYS A 255 19.41 13.55 12.10
C CYS A 255 19.98 14.91 11.68
N ALA A 256 19.14 15.73 11.04
CA ALA A 256 19.50 17.07 10.57
C ALA A 256 19.88 18.06 11.70
N ASP A 257 19.42 17.82 12.92
CA ASP A 257 19.78 18.60 14.12
C ASP A 257 21.13 18.18 14.72
N GLY A 258 21.80 17.17 14.15
CA GLY A 258 23.06 16.62 14.62
C GLY A 258 22.91 15.49 15.63
N THR A 259 21.70 15.11 16.02
CA THR A 259 21.45 13.92 16.84
C THR A 259 21.92 12.68 16.11
N GLU A 260 22.65 11.81 16.79
CA GLU A 260 23.13 10.53 16.26
C GLU A 260 22.74 9.39 17.20
N LEU A 261 22.21 8.30 16.63
CA LEU A 261 21.85 7.09 17.35
C LEU A 261 22.54 5.89 16.71
N ASP A 262 23.31 5.14 17.49
CA ASP A 262 23.88 3.87 17.06
C ASP A 262 22.75 2.86 16.78
N THR A 263 22.88 2.10 15.69
CA THR A 263 21.89 1.09 15.30
C THR A 263 22.57 -0.06 14.55
N ASP A 264 22.03 -1.27 14.69
CA ASP A 264 22.53 -2.49 14.02
C ASP A 264 21.77 -2.77 12.72
N ALA A 265 20.55 -2.23 12.62
CA ALA A 265 19.69 -2.34 11.44
C ALA A 265 18.90 -1.03 11.23
N ALA A 266 18.52 -0.75 10.00
CA ALA A 266 17.64 0.35 9.65
C ALA A 266 16.59 -0.09 8.62
N LEU A 267 15.33 0.33 8.83
CA LEU A 267 14.27 0.22 7.84
C LEU A 267 13.93 1.60 7.32
N VAL A 268 14.00 1.81 6.00
CA VAL A 268 13.63 3.07 5.35
C VAL A 268 12.25 2.94 4.73
N GLY A 269 11.24 3.52 5.41
CA GLY A 269 9.82 3.50 5.06
C GLY A 269 9.24 4.91 4.81
N ILE A 270 9.91 5.72 3.98
CA ILE A 270 9.54 7.13 3.71
C ILE A 270 8.59 7.34 2.53
N GLY A 271 7.95 6.27 2.08
CA GLY A 271 6.99 6.27 0.99
C GLY A 271 7.48 5.52 -0.24
N ILE A 272 6.69 5.57 -1.31
CA ILE A 272 6.97 4.91 -2.59
C ILE A 272 6.91 5.92 -3.74
N ARG A 273 7.37 5.51 -4.92
CA ARG A 273 7.28 6.27 -6.18
C ARG A 273 6.80 5.35 -7.29
N PRO A 274 6.02 5.87 -8.26
CA PRO A 274 5.59 5.07 -9.40
C PRO A 274 6.77 4.70 -10.30
N ASN A 275 6.72 3.52 -10.91
CA ASN A 275 7.70 3.08 -11.91
C ASN A 275 7.20 3.49 -13.30
N VAL A 276 7.71 4.58 -13.82
CA VAL A 276 7.27 5.18 -15.09
C VAL A 276 8.36 5.24 -16.16
N GLU A 277 9.57 4.85 -15.83
CA GLU A 277 10.75 4.96 -16.71
C GLU A 277 10.53 4.23 -18.04
N LEU A 278 9.80 3.11 -18.03
CA LEU A 278 9.50 2.32 -19.22
C LEU A 278 8.69 3.08 -20.27
N VAL A 279 7.88 4.06 -19.85
CA VAL A 279 7.03 4.85 -20.75
C VAL A 279 7.68 6.17 -21.20
N GLU A 280 8.86 6.50 -20.72
CA GLU A 280 9.58 7.71 -21.14
C GLU A 280 9.89 7.66 -22.65
N GLY A 281 9.56 8.75 -23.34
CA GLY A 281 9.79 8.88 -24.79
C GLY A 281 8.84 8.08 -25.70
N THR A 282 7.85 7.37 -25.15
CA THR A 282 6.86 6.57 -25.91
C THR A 282 5.63 7.37 -26.37
N GLY A 283 5.47 8.61 -25.90
CA GLY A 283 4.25 9.41 -26.10
C GLY A 283 3.18 9.20 -25.03
N VAL A 284 3.38 8.29 -24.09
CA VAL A 284 2.50 8.12 -22.91
C VAL A 284 2.70 9.33 -21.98
N GLU A 285 1.60 10.00 -21.63
CA GLU A 285 1.61 11.16 -20.76
C GLU A 285 1.61 10.75 -19.27
N LEU A 286 2.33 11.54 -18.47
CA LEU A 286 2.28 11.46 -17.01
C LEU A 286 1.34 12.52 -16.46
N GLY A 287 0.62 12.17 -15.38
CA GLY A 287 -0.24 13.10 -14.67
C GLY A 287 0.50 14.01 -13.69
N ALA A 288 -0.24 14.83 -12.97
CA ALA A 288 0.31 15.80 -12.03
C ALA A 288 1.08 15.15 -10.86
N SER A 289 0.78 13.92 -10.51
CA SER A 289 1.47 13.14 -9.48
C SER A 289 2.81 12.55 -9.95
N GLY A 290 3.07 12.56 -11.26
CA GLY A 290 4.19 11.87 -11.88
C GLY A 290 3.93 10.40 -12.20
N ALA A 291 2.74 9.85 -11.89
CA ALA A 291 2.29 8.55 -12.37
C ALA A 291 1.68 8.65 -13.77
N ILE A 292 1.46 7.52 -14.43
CA ILE A 292 0.89 7.46 -15.78
C ILE A 292 -0.55 7.99 -15.74
N ALA A 293 -0.84 8.97 -16.59
CA ALA A 293 -2.20 9.50 -16.78
C ALA A 293 -3.05 8.50 -17.57
N VAL A 294 -4.26 8.23 -17.08
CA VAL A 294 -5.20 7.34 -17.75
C VAL A 294 -6.62 7.92 -17.75
N ASP A 295 -7.44 7.47 -18.70
CA ASP A 295 -8.86 7.77 -18.71
C ASP A 295 -9.65 6.84 -17.76
N GLU A 296 -10.98 6.99 -17.74
CA GLU A 296 -11.88 6.18 -16.91
C GLU A 296 -11.86 4.67 -17.22
N TYR A 297 -11.26 4.25 -18.34
CA TYR A 297 -11.09 2.85 -18.75
C TYR A 297 -9.66 2.35 -18.57
N GLY A 298 -8.77 3.13 -17.99
CA GLY A 298 -7.35 2.81 -17.82
C GLY A 298 -6.52 2.97 -19.11
N ARG A 299 -7.03 3.67 -20.15
CA ARG A 299 -6.31 3.96 -21.37
C ARG A 299 -5.35 5.11 -21.18
N THR A 300 -4.15 4.98 -21.72
CA THR A 300 -3.18 6.07 -21.78
C THR A 300 -3.44 6.99 -22.97
N SER A 301 -2.61 8.03 -23.15
CA SER A 301 -2.62 8.89 -24.34
C SER A 301 -2.21 8.17 -25.64
N VAL A 302 -1.69 6.93 -25.55
CA VAL A 302 -1.27 6.12 -26.69
C VAL A 302 -2.26 4.98 -26.95
N ASP A 303 -2.75 4.89 -28.21
CA ASP A 303 -3.75 3.89 -28.59
C ASP A 303 -3.26 2.46 -28.37
N GLY A 304 -4.12 1.63 -27.75
CA GLY A 304 -3.82 0.25 -27.42
C GLY A 304 -2.89 0.06 -26.21
N VAL A 305 -2.50 1.13 -25.52
CA VAL A 305 -1.69 1.08 -24.30
C VAL A 305 -2.55 1.48 -23.10
N TYR A 306 -2.58 0.63 -22.10
CA TYR A 306 -3.27 0.79 -20.82
C TYR A 306 -2.26 0.90 -19.68
N ALA A 307 -2.67 1.49 -18.55
CA ALA A 307 -1.88 1.43 -17.32
C ALA A 307 -2.76 1.24 -16.09
N ALA A 308 -2.25 0.52 -15.08
CA ALA A 308 -2.95 0.28 -13.82
C ALA A 308 -2.00 -0.11 -12.68
N GLY A 309 -2.48 0.05 -11.45
CA GLY A 309 -1.73 -0.20 -10.23
C GLY A 309 -0.91 1.01 -9.82
N ASP A 310 0.12 0.80 -9.01
CA ASP A 310 0.89 1.88 -8.39
C ASP A 310 1.71 2.73 -9.39
N CYS A 311 1.75 2.37 -10.67
CA CYS A 311 2.34 3.21 -11.72
C CYS A 311 1.36 4.20 -12.36
N ALA A 312 0.06 4.12 -12.08
CA ALA A 312 -0.98 4.90 -12.76
C ALA A 312 -1.85 5.73 -11.80
N GLU A 313 -2.42 6.82 -12.30
CA GLU A 313 -3.44 7.62 -11.61
C GLU A 313 -4.82 6.99 -11.74
N MET A 314 -5.76 7.41 -10.88
CA MET A 314 -7.18 7.04 -10.94
C MET A 314 -8.07 8.24 -10.57
N PRO A 315 -9.35 8.27 -11.01
CA PRO A 315 -10.30 9.30 -10.58
C PRO A 315 -10.55 9.25 -9.07
N HIS A 316 -10.50 10.40 -8.40
CA HIS A 316 -10.84 10.50 -6.98
C HIS A 316 -12.35 10.53 -6.77
N THR A 317 -12.87 9.73 -5.83
CA THR A 317 -14.32 9.57 -5.59
C THR A 317 -15.04 10.88 -5.23
N VAL A 318 -14.36 11.78 -4.51
CA VAL A 318 -14.99 13.03 -4.04
C VAL A 318 -14.87 14.15 -5.07
N THR A 319 -13.72 14.33 -5.71
CA THR A 319 -13.45 15.44 -6.63
C THR A 319 -13.65 15.08 -8.10
N GLY A 320 -13.53 13.81 -8.47
CA GLY A 320 -13.47 13.37 -9.86
C GLY A 320 -12.13 13.64 -10.55
N GLU A 321 -11.18 14.32 -9.90
CA GLU A 321 -9.87 14.61 -10.44
C GLU A 321 -8.96 13.36 -10.39
N SER A 322 -8.01 13.29 -11.30
CA SER A 322 -7.00 12.22 -11.29
C SER A 322 -6.05 12.36 -10.11
N VAL A 323 -5.89 11.28 -9.34
CA VAL A 323 -5.00 11.21 -8.18
C VAL A 323 -4.18 9.92 -8.19
N TRP A 324 -3.04 9.96 -7.53
CA TRP A 324 -2.20 8.78 -7.33
C TRP A 324 -2.41 8.20 -5.93
N VAL A 325 -3.01 7.02 -5.87
CA VAL A 325 -3.31 6.31 -4.62
C VAL A 325 -2.86 4.86 -4.77
N PRO A 326 -1.62 4.55 -4.39
CA PRO A 326 -1.02 3.22 -4.54
C PRO A 326 -1.54 2.27 -3.47
N LEU A 327 -2.59 1.51 -3.79
CA LEU A 327 -3.24 0.54 -2.91
C LEU A 327 -3.59 -0.74 -3.67
N GLY A 328 -3.37 -1.90 -3.04
CA GLY A 328 -3.57 -3.21 -3.65
C GLY A 328 -4.98 -3.46 -4.19
N LEU A 329 -6.04 -3.06 -3.48
CA LEU A 329 -7.42 -3.19 -3.98
C LEU A 329 -7.64 -2.33 -5.23
N THR A 330 -7.10 -1.11 -5.25
CA THR A 330 -7.17 -0.19 -6.39
C THR A 330 -6.53 -0.81 -7.62
N ALA A 331 -5.32 -1.38 -7.47
CA ALA A 331 -4.61 -2.09 -8.52
C ALA A 331 -5.42 -3.29 -9.07
N ASN A 332 -5.97 -4.12 -8.19
CA ASN A 332 -6.79 -5.28 -8.56
C ASN A 332 -8.06 -4.87 -9.33
N ARG A 333 -8.78 -3.84 -8.87
CA ARG A 333 -10.01 -3.36 -9.51
C ARG A 333 -9.73 -2.81 -10.90
N ALA A 334 -8.72 -1.95 -11.03
CA ALA A 334 -8.32 -1.35 -12.30
C ALA A 334 -7.85 -2.42 -13.30
N GLY A 335 -6.97 -3.34 -12.89
CA GLY A 335 -6.53 -4.45 -13.73
C GLY A 335 -7.71 -5.29 -14.22
N ARG A 336 -8.63 -5.67 -13.33
CA ARG A 336 -9.83 -6.42 -13.68
C ARG A 336 -10.71 -5.70 -14.71
N ALA A 337 -10.92 -4.38 -14.55
CA ALA A 337 -11.71 -3.57 -15.47
C ALA A 337 -11.04 -3.48 -16.86
N ILE A 338 -9.71 -3.32 -16.90
CA ILE A 338 -8.94 -3.32 -18.15
C ILE A 338 -9.03 -4.68 -18.84
N GLY A 339 -8.89 -5.81 -18.12
CA GLY A 339 -9.06 -7.13 -18.69
C GLY A 339 -10.45 -7.36 -19.30
N GLN A 340 -11.51 -6.81 -18.71
CA GLN A 340 -12.86 -6.80 -19.26
C GLN A 340 -12.95 -5.94 -20.53
N THR A 341 -12.35 -4.74 -20.48
CA THR A 341 -12.32 -3.79 -21.62
C THR A 341 -11.62 -4.39 -22.83
N VAL A 342 -10.45 -5.03 -22.62
CA VAL A 342 -9.69 -5.73 -23.67
C VAL A 342 -10.44 -6.95 -24.20
N ALA A 343 -11.30 -7.57 -23.40
CA ALA A 343 -12.21 -8.63 -23.85
C ALA A 343 -13.34 -8.13 -24.77
N GLY A 344 -13.49 -6.82 -24.94
CA GLY A 344 -14.50 -6.20 -25.81
C GLY A 344 -15.71 -5.63 -25.07
N ASP A 345 -15.71 -5.59 -23.74
CA ASP A 345 -16.75 -5.01 -22.91
C ASP A 345 -16.18 -3.84 -22.08
N PRO A 346 -16.21 -2.60 -22.60
CA PRO A 346 -15.64 -1.43 -21.95
C PRO A 346 -16.19 -1.23 -20.53
N THR A 347 -15.32 -1.37 -19.56
CA THR A 347 -15.65 -1.32 -18.13
C THR A 347 -14.81 -0.25 -17.44
N PRO A 348 -15.42 0.75 -16.76
CA PRO A 348 -14.67 1.75 -16.02
C PRO A 348 -13.84 1.15 -14.89
N VAL A 349 -12.65 1.68 -14.67
CA VAL A 349 -11.76 1.26 -13.58
C VAL A 349 -12.31 1.62 -12.19
N GLY A 350 -13.28 2.52 -12.15
CA GLY A 350 -13.90 3.04 -10.94
C GLY A 350 -13.11 4.21 -10.36
N SER A 351 -13.55 4.67 -9.20
CA SER A 351 -12.91 5.75 -8.47
C SER A 351 -12.19 5.26 -7.22
N VAL A 352 -11.34 6.11 -6.62
CA VAL A 352 -10.61 5.82 -5.40
C VAL A 352 -10.79 6.94 -4.37
N ALA A 353 -11.19 6.58 -3.14
CA ALA A 353 -11.25 7.51 -2.01
C ALA A 353 -10.01 7.46 -1.10
N GLY A 354 -9.03 6.65 -1.44
CA GLY A 354 -7.86 6.42 -0.60
C GLY A 354 -8.21 5.72 0.72
N THR A 355 -9.20 4.83 0.69
CA THR A 355 -9.59 4.03 1.87
C THR A 355 -8.45 3.12 2.27
N ALA A 356 -7.98 3.29 3.51
CA ALA A 356 -6.86 2.56 4.04
C ALA A 356 -7.05 2.23 5.51
N VAL A 357 -6.52 1.09 5.92
CA VAL A 357 -6.51 0.65 7.30
C VAL A 357 -5.10 0.25 7.71
N VAL A 358 -4.80 0.41 8.98
CA VAL A 358 -3.52 -0.01 9.57
C VAL A 358 -3.75 -0.42 11.02
N LYS A 359 -2.95 -1.36 11.48
CA LYS A 359 -2.92 -1.80 12.87
C LYS A 359 -1.64 -1.33 13.54
N ALA A 360 -1.75 -0.80 14.74
CA ALA A 360 -0.65 -0.45 15.63
C ALA A 360 -0.82 -1.21 16.93
N PHE A 361 -0.18 -2.35 17.10
CA PHE A 361 -0.41 -3.33 18.19
C PHE A 361 -1.87 -3.76 18.25
N ASP A 362 -2.64 -3.31 19.24
CA ASP A 362 -4.08 -3.59 19.35
C ASP A 362 -4.97 -2.41 18.92
N LEU A 363 -4.40 -1.28 18.53
CA LEU A 363 -5.16 -0.18 17.92
C LEU A 363 -5.40 -0.44 16.42
N GLU A 364 -6.63 -0.30 16.02
CA GLU A 364 -7.09 -0.34 14.65
C GLU A 364 -7.37 1.08 14.16
N CYS A 365 -6.80 1.46 13.02
CA CYS A 365 -6.96 2.75 12.40
C CYS A 365 -7.52 2.61 11.00
N GLY A 366 -8.49 3.44 10.64
CA GLY A 366 -9.07 3.52 9.30
C GLY A 366 -9.20 4.96 8.83
N ARG A 367 -9.03 5.19 7.51
CA ARG A 367 -9.27 6.49 6.88
C ARG A 367 -9.90 6.33 5.50
N THR A 368 -10.63 7.34 5.03
CA THR A 368 -11.14 7.41 3.66
C THR A 368 -11.49 8.85 3.28
N GLY A 369 -11.33 9.22 2.00
CA GLY A 369 -11.57 10.58 1.53
C GLY A 369 -10.67 11.62 2.18
N PHE A 370 -11.18 12.81 2.32
CA PHE A 370 -10.51 13.92 3.02
C PHE A 370 -10.64 13.74 4.53
N VAL A 371 -9.51 13.65 5.21
CA VAL A 371 -9.43 13.62 6.68
C VAL A 371 -8.96 14.98 7.21
N ASP A 372 -8.10 15.65 6.44
CA ASP A 372 -7.60 16.99 6.72
C ASP A 372 -8.52 18.05 6.09
N PRO A 373 -9.14 18.95 6.88
CA PRO A 373 -9.96 20.05 6.35
C PRO A 373 -9.17 20.99 5.43
N GLU A 374 -7.87 21.18 5.61
CA GLU A 374 -7.06 22.03 4.72
C GLU A 374 -6.97 21.43 3.32
N ALA A 375 -6.72 20.12 3.23
CA ALA A 375 -6.70 19.41 1.95
C ALA A 375 -8.07 19.46 1.23
N ALA A 376 -9.19 19.39 1.98
CA ALA A 376 -10.52 19.57 1.41
C ALA A 376 -10.76 21.01 0.91
N ARG A 377 -10.23 22.00 1.61
CA ARG A 377 -10.30 23.41 1.19
C ARG A 377 -9.51 23.67 -0.07
N ASP A 378 -8.31 23.10 -0.17
CA ASP A 378 -7.48 23.19 -1.37
C ASP A 378 -8.14 22.53 -2.59
N ALA A 379 -8.99 21.53 -2.35
CA ALA A 379 -9.82 20.87 -3.37
C ALA A 379 -11.12 21.65 -3.71
N GLY A 380 -11.33 22.84 -3.12
CA GLY A 380 -12.41 23.75 -3.45
C GLY A 380 -13.70 23.61 -2.62
N PHE A 381 -13.67 22.86 -1.50
CA PHE A 381 -14.79 22.72 -0.58
C PHE A 381 -14.74 23.75 0.57
N ASP A 382 -15.86 23.97 1.27
CA ASP A 382 -15.91 24.66 2.57
C ASP A 382 -16.04 23.63 3.71
N PRO A 383 -14.91 23.04 4.17
CA PRO A 383 -14.95 21.91 5.07
C PRO A 383 -15.31 22.29 6.50
N VAL A 384 -16.21 21.49 7.08
CA VAL A 384 -16.48 21.40 8.50
C VAL A 384 -16.06 20.02 8.99
N SER A 385 -15.44 19.94 10.14
CA SER A 385 -14.96 18.68 10.70
C SER A 385 -15.34 18.55 12.17
N GLU A 386 -15.79 17.37 12.56
CA GLU A 386 -16.09 17.03 13.95
C GLU A 386 -15.44 15.72 14.36
N THR A 387 -14.96 15.68 15.59
CA THR A 387 -14.38 14.51 16.21
C THR A 387 -15.16 14.13 17.46
N ILE A 388 -15.57 12.87 17.54
CA ILE A 388 -16.26 12.33 18.72
C ILE A 388 -15.58 11.08 19.23
N THR A 389 -15.79 10.76 20.51
CA THR A 389 -15.42 9.47 21.09
C THR A 389 -16.67 8.79 21.63
N ALA A 390 -16.88 7.53 21.27
CA ALA A 390 -18.03 6.73 21.70
C ALA A 390 -17.58 5.28 21.97
N GLY A 391 -18.45 4.48 22.61
CA GLY A 391 -18.16 3.07 22.83
C GLY A 391 -18.27 2.26 21.55
N SER A 392 -17.37 1.29 21.36
CA SER A 392 -17.39 0.33 20.24
C SER A 392 -18.60 -0.63 20.29
N ARG A 393 -19.12 -0.88 21.50
CA ARG A 393 -20.23 -1.79 21.81
C ARG A 393 -21.20 -1.15 22.80
N SER A 394 -22.30 -1.84 23.12
CA SER A 394 -23.17 -1.46 24.24
C SER A 394 -22.37 -1.43 25.54
N GLY A 395 -22.45 -0.30 26.29
CA GLY A 395 -21.58 -0.07 27.44
C GLY A 395 -21.66 -1.12 28.58
N TYR A 396 -22.74 -1.90 28.63
CA TYR A 396 -22.89 -3.02 29.57
C TYR A 396 -22.30 -4.34 29.06
N TYR A 397 -21.86 -4.40 27.79
CA TYR A 397 -21.32 -5.63 27.21
C TYR A 397 -19.79 -5.68 27.37
N PRO A 398 -19.21 -6.84 27.76
CA PRO A 398 -17.76 -6.97 27.94
C PRO A 398 -16.97 -6.66 26.65
N GLY A 399 -15.80 -6.05 26.80
CA GLY A 399 -14.92 -5.69 25.67
C GLY A 399 -15.35 -4.41 24.95
N ASN A 400 -16.25 -3.61 25.55
CA ASN A 400 -16.47 -2.25 25.06
C ASN A 400 -15.18 -1.43 25.20
N ALA A 401 -14.74 -0.80 24.11
CA ALA A 401 -13.57 0.06 24.02
C ALA A 401 -13.96 1.41 23.43
N GLU A 402 -13.13 2.42 23.68
CA GLU A 402 -13.29 3.73 23.06
C GLU A 402 -12.99 3.66 21.57
N THR A 403 -13.87 4.25 20.78
CA THR A 403 -13.72 4.47 19.34
C THR A 403 -13.84 5.96 19.06
N THR A 404 -12.79 6.55 18.51
CA THR A 404 -12.76 7.95 18.09
C THR A 404 -13.04 8.01 16.60
N VAL A 405 -13.99 8.85 16.20
CA VAL A 405 -14.41 9.05 14.80
C VAL A 405 -14.29 10.52 14.46
N THR A 406 -13.57 10.83 13.40
CA THR A 406 -13.53 12.16 12.77
C THR A 406 -14.24 12.07 11.44
N LEU A 407 -15.19 12.97 11.18
CA LEU A 407 -15.83 13.14 9.86
C LEU A 407 -15.61 14.56 9.34
N VAL A 408 -15.50 14.67 8.03
CA VAL A 408 -15.36 15.95 7.31
C VAL A 408 -16.49 16.06 6.29
N ALA A 409 -17.15 17.20 6.23
CA ALA A 409 -18.20 17.48 5.27
C ALA A 409 -18.05 18.87 4.65
N ASP A 410 -18.67 19.07 3.49
CA ASP A 410 -18.79 20.36 2.85
C ASP A 410 -19.98 21.15 3.43
N ARG A 411 -19.73 22.35 3.92
CA ARG A 411 -20.74 23.20 4.55
C ARG A 411 -21.87 23.55 3.58
N ASP A 412 -21.54 23.86 2.34
CA ASP A 412 -22.49 24.34 1.36
C ASP A 412 -23.49 23.25 0.91
N SER A 413 -23.01 22.04 0.69
CA SER A 413 -23.81 20.93 0.17
C SER A 413 -24.25 19.92 1.22
N GLY A 414 -23.64 19.93 2.41
CA GLY A 414 -23.78 18.90 3.43
C GLY A 414 -23.16 17.55 3.03
N ARG A 415 -22.47 17.47 1.88
CA ARG A 415 -21.88 16.24 1.37
C ARG A 415 -20.75 15.76 2.29
N LEU A 416 -20.75 14.48 2.62
CA LEU A 416 -19.63 13.85 3.30
C LEU A 416 -18.40 13.86 2.38
N LEU A 417 -17.25 14.33 2.89
CA LEU A 417 -16.00 14.42 2.16
C LEU A 417 -14.99 13.33 2.58
N GLY A 418 -15.11 12.83 3.81
CA GLY A 418 -14.23 11.79 4.32
C GLY A 418 -14.24 11.67 5.82
N GLY A 419 -13.26 10.93 6.35
CA GLY A 419 -13.09 10.77 7.79
C GLY A 419 -12.07 9.72 8.16
N SER A 420 -11.83 9.62 9.46
CA SER A 420 -10.96 8.60 10.07
C SER A 420 -11.55 8.04 11.35
N ILE A 421 -11.10 6.84 11.69
CA ILE A 421 -11.57 6.12 12.88
C ILE A 421 -10.36 5.47 13.55
N VAL A 422 -10.31 5.50 14.89
CA VAL A 422 -9.31 4.78 15.69
C VAL A 422 -9.92 4.20 16.95
N GLY A 423 -9.52 2.99 17.31
CA GLY A 423 -9.94 2.29 18.53
C GLY A 423 -9.42 0.86 18.58
N ALA A 424 -9.59 0.19 19.72
CA ALA A 424 -9.09 -1.16 19.94
C ALA A 424 -10.10 -2.27 19.61
N ASP A 425 -11.29 -1.94 19.11
CA ASP A 425 -12.34 -2.94 18.80
C ASP A 425 -13.10 -2.54 17.53
N ARG A 426 -12.79 -3.19 16.43
CA ARG A 426 -13.47 -3.05 15.11
C ARG A 426 -13.52 -1.61 14.57
N ALA A 427 -12.54 -0.80 14.93
CA ALA A 427 -12.45 0.57 14.45
C ALA A 427 -12.12 0.62 12.95
N ALA A 428 -11.15 -0.18 12.52
CA ALA A 428 -10.72 -0.20 11.12
C ALA A 428 -11.86 -0.56 10.16
N ILE A 429 -12.62 -1.63 10.45
CA ILE A 429 -13.68 -2.09 9.54
C ILE A 429 -14.88 -1.13 9.47
N ARG A 430 -15.09 -0.27 10.48
CA ARG A 430 -16.14 0.74 10.44
C ARG A 430 -15.92 1.82 9.37
N ILE A 431 -14.67 2.00 8.91
CA ILE A 431 -14.37 2.97 7.86
C ILE A 431 -15.07 2.63 6.54
N ASP A 432 -15.42 1.36 6.31
CA ASP A 432 -16.14 0.91 5.12
C ASP A 432 -17.54 1.54 5.01
N THR A 433 -18.17 1.86 6.14
CA THR A 433 -19.44 2.62 6.16
C THR A 433 -19.23 4.02 5.58
N VAL A 434 -18.15 4.69 5.98
CA VAL A 434 -17.80 6.03 5.48
C VAL A 434 -17.40 5.94 3.99
N ALA A 435 -16.58 4.96 3.60
CA ALA A 435 -16.21 4.74 2.20
C ALA A 435 -17.42 4.46 1.30
N THR A 436 -18.38 3.67 1.77
CA THR A 436 -19.63 3.40 1.05
C THR A 436 -20.47 4.67 0.91
N ALA A 437 -20.53 5.51 1.95
CA ALA A 437 -21.23 6.77 1.90
C ALA A 437 -20.59 7.76 0.91
N LEU A 438 -19.26 7.79 0.81
CA LEU A 438 -18.53 8.58 -0.19
C LEU A 438 -18.85 8.14 -1.61
N GLU A 439 -18.82 6.82 -1.87
CA GLU A 439 -19.17 6.26 -3.19
C GLU A 439 -20.62 6.60 -3.58
N GLY A 440 -21.53 6.58 -2.61
CA GLY A 440 -22.93 6.98 -2.81
C GLY A 440 -23.16 8.49 -2.88
N GLY A 441 -22.13 9.32 -2.66
CA GLY A 441 -22.28 10.78 -2.62
C GLY A 441 -23.22 11.28 -1.52
N LEU A 442 -23.29 10.58 -0.38
CA LEU A 442 -24.25 10.87 0.68
C LEU A 442 -23.91 12.18 1.40
N THR A 443 -24.95 12.87 1.86
CA THR A 443 -24.84 13.97 2.83
C THR A 443 -24.67 13.42 4.25
N VAL A 444 -24.16 14.23 5.16
CA VAL A 444 -24.02 13.89 6.59
C VAL A 444 -25.38 13.55 7.21
N GLU A 445 -26.44 14.30 6.86
CA GLU A 445 -27.83 14.03 7.27
C GLU A 445 -28.27 12.63 6.82
N ALA A 446 -27.92 12.22 5.59
CA ALA A 446 -28.24 10.89 5.09
C ALA A 446 -27.45 9.79 5.84
N VAL A 447 -26.18 10.04 6.17
CA VAL A 447 -25.35 9.12 6.95
C VAL A 447 -25.92 8.94 8.36
N GLU A 448 -26.34 9.98 9.05
CA GLU A 448 -27.00 9.89 10.37
C GLU A 448 -28.18 8.91 10.38
N ARG A 449 -28.91 8.82 9.26
CA ARG A 449 -30.13 8.03 9.12
C ARG A 449 -29.94 6.62 8.57
N LEU A 450 -28.68 6.17 8.39
CA LEU A 450 -28.42 4.82 7.89
C LEU A 450 -28.95 3.78 8.89
N ASP A 451 -29.57 2.74 8.35
CA ASP A 451 -30.02 1.57 9.12
C ASP A 451 -28.83 0.59 9.28
N LEU A 452 -27.95 0.89 10.23
CA LEU A 452 -26.77 0.06 10.51
C LEU A 452 -27.12 -1.06 11.49
N GLY A 453 -26.49 -2.21 11.30
CA GLY A 453 -26.66 -3.38 12.16
C GLY A 453 -26.13 -3.13 13.57
N TYR A 454 -26.97 -3.41 14.59
CA TYR A 454 -26.55 -3.36 15.99
C TYR A 454 -26.99 -4.58 16.79
N ALA A 455 -26.16 -4.97 17.72
CA ALA A 455 -26.48 -5.86 18.85
C ALA A 455 -25.39 -5.68 19.91
N PRO A 456 -25.65 -5.96 21.19
CA PRO A 456 -24.70 -5.66 22.28
C PRO A 456 -23.25 -6.12 22.04
N PRO A 457 -23.00 -7.32 21.41
CA PRO A 457 -21.63 -7.78 21.13
C PRO A 457 -20.94 -7.07 19.96
N PHE A 458 -21.67 -6.35 19.12
CA PHE A 458 -21.16 -5.84 17.81
C PHE A 458 -21.13 -4.34 17.73
N SER A 459 -22.18 -3.65 18.13
CA SER A 459 -22.31 -2.20 18.10
C SER A 459 -23.33 -1.72 19.13
N PRO A 460 -23.20 -0.50 19.67
CA PRO A 460 -24.32 0.15 20.36
C PRO A 460 -25.46 0.44 19.38
N VAL A 461 -26.64 0.79 19.89
CA VAL A 461 -27.80 1.19 19.05
C VAL A 461 -27.44 2.35 18.12
N TRP A 462 -26.66 3.30 18.61
CA TRP A 462 -26.07 4.37 17.83
C TRP A 462 -24.60 4.04 17.58
N ASP A 463 -24.32 3.54 16.39
CA ASP A 463 -22.93 3.28 15.99
C ASP A 463 -22.10 4.58 16.06
N PRO A 464 -20.82 4.55 16.44
CA PRO A 464 -19.95 5.73 16.50
C PRO A 464 -19.99 6.60 15.23
N VAL A 465 -20.13 5.99 14.04
CA VAL A 465 -20.24 6.73 12.76
C VAL A 465 -21.52 7.54 12.71
N LEU A 466 -22.67 6.98 13.17
CA LEU A 466 -23.94 7.70 13.22
C LEU A 466 -23.90 8.85 14.23
N VAL A 467 -23.23 8.63 15.37
CA VAL A 467 -23.05 9.70 16.38
C VAL A 467 -22.20 10.84 15.82
N ALA A 468 -21.11 10.52 15.13
CA ALA A 468 -20.24 11.53 14.51
C ALA A 468 -21.00 12.31 13.43
N ALA A 469 -21.78 11.61 12.58
CA ALA A 469 -22.59 12.24 11.56
C ALA A 469 -23.63 13.19 12.17
N LYS A 470 -24.31 12.78 13.24
CA LYS A 470 -25.27 13.62 13.95
C LYS A 470 -24.65 14.90 14.53
N VAL A 471 -23.46 14.80 15.13
CA VAL A 471 -22.77 15.96 15.68
C VAL A 471 -22.34 16.91 14.56
N LEU A 472 -21.78 16.36 13.48
CA LEU A 472 -21.33 17.15 12.34
C LEU A 472 -22.50 17.83 11.61
N ASP A 473 -23.66 17.18 11.48
CA ASP A 473 -24.88 17.79 10.89
C ASP A 473 -25.34 19.01 11.69
N GLY A 474 -25.25 18.92 13.03
CA GLY A 474 -25.50 20.07 13.92
C GLY A 474 -24.57 21.25 13.63
N SER A 475 -23.30 21.00 13.45
CA SER A 475 -22.28 22.03 13.19
C SER A 475 -22.36 22.65 11.78
N LEU A 476 -22.98 21.96 10.81
CA LEU A 476 -23.24 22.53 9.48
C LEU A 476 -24.28 23.65 9.53
N SER A 477 -25.15 23.64 10.54
CA SER A 477 -26.26 24.58 10.68
C SER A 477 -25.87 25.85 11.46
N GLU A 478 -24.69 25.91 12.05
CA GLU A 478 -24.14 27.05 12.77
C GLU A 478 -23.27 27.93 11.84
#